data_609dfb3308a107c09118339ae9145ef5
#
_entry.id   609dfb3308a107c09118339ae9145ef5
#
_cell.length_a   1.000
_cell.length_b   1.000
_cell.length_c   1.000
_cell.angle_alpha   90.00
_cell.angle_beta   90.00
_cell.angle_gamma   90.00
#
_symmetry.space_group_name_H-M   'P 1'
#
loop_
_entity.id
_entity.type
_entity.pdbx_description
1 polymer ?
#
loop_
_entity_poly.entity_id
_entity_poly.type
_entity_poly.pdbx_seq_one_letter_code
_entity_poly.pdbx_strand_id
1 'polypeptide(L)'
;LICDEYALKDKRIKVIHKKNGGLGYARNSGLDCATGKYVTFIDGDDYIGLTHIEKMLTLITETNSDTCMAGHTKVYSNREEKHLNVCSGKIYKGNAKEQILPRMCGANTYGQDYIEMSVCMVLLSNEIIKQNHLRFVSEREYVSEDLVFDFEYYPLSKSVCISDDADYYYCDNAGSLTTKYRNDRFESQIKLYKLLSEKAQEIGIWEECRERLQNTVLAIARYSVKLEYKFANVNGRKAAQSNVRKICQDSTLKQIFAEYDDKNIKMSSRAVNYLIRNQHIILLNIIMHIKNTFDI
;
A
#
# COMPACT_ATOMS: atom_id res chain seq x y z
N LEU A 1 14.25 14.20 -21.35
CA LEU A 1 14.00 15.52 -21.98
C LEU A 1 13.53 16.54 -20.94
N ILE A 2 12.31 16.47 -20.39
CA ILE A 2 11.79 17.47 -19.44
C ILE A 2 12.69 17.59 -18.21
N CYS A 3 13.03 16.48 -17.56
CA CYS A 3 13.91 16.50 -16.38
C CYS A 3 15.29 17.10 -16.70
N ASP A 4 15.88 16.79 -17.87
CA ASP A 4 17.17 17.33 -18.28
C ASP A 4 17.10 18.83 -18.50
N GLU A 5 16.01 19.34 -19.08
CA GLU A 5 15.79 20.78 -19.25
C GLU A 5 15.72 21.52 -17.91
N TYR A 6 15.06 20.92 -16.91
CA TYR A 6 15.00 21.49 -15.55
C TYR A 6 16.36 21.42 -14.84
N ALA A 7 17.13 20.34 -15.03
CA ALA A 7 18.47 20.22 -14.47
C ALA A 7 19.45 21.27 -15.03
N LEU A 8 19.24 21.73 -16.27
CA LEU A 8 20.00 22.85 -16.82
C LEU A 8 19.63 24.21 -16.19
N LYS A 9 18.37 24.36 -15.73
CA LYS A 9 17.86 25.59 -15.12
C LYS A 9 18.16 25.69 -13.62
N ASP A 10 18.19 24.54 -12.91
CA ASP A 10 18.39 24.48 -11.47
C ASP A 10 19.43 23.40 -11.12
N LYS A 11 20.59 23.83 -10.63
CA LYS A 11 21.71 22.94 -10.24
C LYS A 11 21.39 22.01 -9.05
N ARG A 12 20.28 22.23 -8.33
CA ARG A 12 19.81 21.34 -7.26
C ARG A 12 19.17 20.08 -7.85
N ILE A 13 18.69 20.13 -9.10
CA ILE A 13 18.06 19.02 -9.79
C ILE A 13 19.13 18.11 -10.35
N LYS A 14 19.08 16.82 -9.94
CA LYS A 14 19.96 15.75 -10.43
C LYS A 14 19.11 14.72 -11.17
N VAL A 15 19.44 14.46 -12.41
CA VAL A 15 18.75 13.48 -13.25
C VAL A 15 19.57 12.20 -13.33
N ILE A 16 18.95 11.06 -13.11
CA ILE A 16 19.56 9.75 -13.19
C ILE A 16 18.91 8.97 -14.33
N HIS A 17 19.63 8.77 -15.42
CA HIS A 17 19.19 7.91 -16.51
C HIS A 17 19.63 6.47 -16.24
N LYS A 18 18.68 5.56 -16.12
CA LYS A 18 18.95 4.14 -15.89
C LYS A 18 17.99 3.24 -16.66
N LYS A 19 18.39 1.99 -16.86
CA LYS A 19 17.47 0.97 -17.40
C LYS A 19 16.31 0.78 -16.44
N ASN A 20 15.09 0.67 -16.98
CA ASN A 20 13.89 0.43 -16.16
C ASN A 20 14.02 -0.87 -15.34
N GLY A 21 14.19 -0.72 -14.05
CA GLY A 21 14.28 -1.80 -13.07
C GLY A 21 13.06 -1.87 -12.14
N GLY A 22 12.08 -0.96 -12.32
CA GLY A 22 10.91 -0.84 -11.47
C GLY A 22 11.00 0.33 -10.49
N LEU A 23 9.88 0.59 -9.81
CA LEU A 23 9.67 1.73 -8.92
C LEU A 23 10.59 1.69 -7.69
N GLY A 24 10.65 0.55 -6.98
CA GLY A 24 11.50 0.40 -5.80
C GLY A 24 12.98 0.68 -6.12
N TYR A 25 13.48 0.17 -7.24
CA TYR A 25 14.87 0.44 -7.65
C TYR A 25 15.10 1.86 -8.18
N ALA A 26 14.06 2.54 -8.67
CA ALA A 26 14.15 3.95 -9.00
C ALA A 26 14.30 4.78 -7.72
N ARG A 27 13.47 4.52 -6.70
CA ARG A 27 13.57 5.15 -5.38
C ARG A 27 14.94 4.91 -4.72
N ASN A 28 15.48 3.71 -4.80
CA ASN A 28 16.82 3.39 -4.30
C ASN A 28 17.91 4.25 -4.98
N SER A 29 17.82 4.49 -6.28
CA SER A 29 18.77 5.37 -6.97
C SER A 29 18.66 6.83 -6.51
N GLY A 30 17.45 7.29 -6.16
CA GLY A 30 17.23 8.58 -5.51
C GLY A 30 17.88 8.63 -4.12
N LEU A 31 17.70 7.59 -3.32
CA LEU A 31 18.32 7.48 -1.98
C LEU A 31 19.85 7.53 -2.03
N ASP A 32 20.48 6.90 -3.03
CA ASP A 32 21.94 6.91 -3.19
C ASP A 32 22.47 8.34 -3.43
N CYS A 33 21.66 9.21 -4.04
CA CYS A 33 22.03 10.61 -4.32
C CYS A 33 21.50 11.61 -3.28
N ALA A 34 20.62 11.19 -2.37
CA ALA A 34 20.00 12.07 -1.39
C ALA A 34 21.02 12.53 -0.34
N THR A 35 21.18 13.85 -0.16
CA THR A 35 22.08 14.46 0.80
C THR A 35 21.35 15.27 1.89
N GLY A 36 20.04 15.50 1.72
CA GLY A 36 19.20 16.24 2.66
C GLY A 36 19.05 15.53 3.99
N LYS A 37 18.69 16.27 5.04
CA LYS A 37 18.36 15.73 6.36
C LYS A 37 17.13 14.82 6.31
N TYR A 38 16.18 15.17 5.47
CA TYR A 38 14.95 14.40 5.25
C TYR A 38 14.82 14.01 3.77
N VAL A 39 14.02 12.98 3.51
CA VAL A 39 13.69 12.48 2.18
C VAL A 39 12.17 12.31 2.09
N THR A 40 11.60 12.70 0.97
CA THR A 40 10.26 12.34 0.53
C THR A 40 10.30 11.90 -0.92
N PHE A 41 9.27 11.20 -1.36
CA PHE A 41 9.14 10.73 -2.74
C PHE A 41 7.92 11.38 -3.38
N ILE A 42 7.98 11.60 -4.68
CA ILE A 42 6.86 12.11 -5.47
C ILE A 42 6.79 11.25 -6.71
N ASP A 43 5.64 10.62 -6.96
CA ASP A 43 5.44 9.83 -8.17
C ASP A 43 5.32 10.75 -9.39
N GLY A 44 5.77 10.28 -10.55
CA GLY A 44 5.94 11.13 -11.74
C GLY A 44 4.63 11.61 -12.38
N ASP A 45 3.50 11.12 -11.93
CA ASP A 45 2.14 11.49 -12.34
C ASP A 45 1.40 12.34 -11.28
N ASP A 46 2.06 12.63 -10.16
CA ASP A 46 1.51 13.39 -9.04
C ASP A 46 2.20 14.77 -8.91
N TYR A 47 1.67 15.62 -8.01
CA TYR A 47 2.28 16.90 -7.65
C TYR A 47 2.00 17.25 -6.19
N ILE A 48 2.74 18.24 -5.66
CA ILE A 48 2.59 18.75 -4.29
C ILE A 48 2.27 20.22 -4.27
N GLY A 49 1.56 20.67 -3.24
CA GLY A 49 1.33 22.08 -2.97
C GLY A 49 2.62 22.83 -2.63
N LEU A 50 2.68 24.10 -2.92
CA LEU A 50 3.88 24.94 -2.76
C LEU A 50 4.41 24.98 -1.33
N THR A 51 3.56 24.80 -0.33
CA THR A 51 3.89 24.84 1.11
C THR A 51 3.88 23.48 1.78
N HIS A 52 3.64 22.38 1.05
CA HIS A 52 3.52 21.04 1.60
C HIS A 52 4.76 20.63 2.43
N ILE A 53 5.93 20.73 1.84
CA ILE A 53 7.19 20.36 2.52
C ILE A 53 7.49 21.31 3.69
N GLU A 54 7.23 22.62 3.53
CA GLU A 54 7.42 23.63 4.58
C GLU A 54 6.56 23.30 5.82
N LYS A 55 5.27 22.98 5.64
CA LYS A 55 4.36 22.61 6.73
C LYS A 55 4.85 21.37 7.47
N MET A 56 5.22 20.31 6.73
CA MET A 56 5.73 19.07 7.33
C MET A 56 7.03 19.29 8.09
N LEU A 57 7.97 20.10 7.55
CA LEU A 57 9.24 20.41 8.18
C LEU A 57 9.05 21.27 9.44
N THR A 58 8.14 22.24 9.41
CA THR A 58 7.75 23.04 10.55
C THR A 58 7.25 22.15 11.69
N LEU A 59 6.33 21.24 11.40
CA LEU A 59 5.77 20.32 12.39
C LEU A 59 6.84 19.38 12.97
N ILE A 60 7.74 18.85 12.15
CA ILE A 60 8.89 18.05 12.62
C ILE A 60 9.74 18.85 13.60
N THR A 61 10.01 20.12 13.29
CA THR A 61 10.86 20.98 14.11
C THR A 61 10.20 21.31 15.44
N GLU A 62 8.93 21.72 15.42
CA GLU A 62 8.15 22.06 16.61
C GLU A 62 7.93 20.89 17.56
N THR A 63 7.75 19.68 17.02
CA THR A 63 7.49 18.47 17.79
C THR A 63 8.76 17.71 18.18
N ASN A 64 9.91 18.12 17.62
CA ASN A 64 11.19 17.40 17.70
C ASN A 64 11.02 15.93 17.25
N SER A 65 10.30 15.72 16.14
CA SER A 65 10.09 14.41 15.54
C SER A 65 11.17 14.11 14.49
N ASP A 66 11.38 12.85 14.16
CA ASP A 66 12.27 12.41 13.08
C ASP A 66 11.53 12.11 11.78
N THR A 67 10.21 12.01 11.85
CA THR A 67 9.35 11.63 10.73
C THR A 67 8.05 12.42 10.80
N CYS A 68 7.55 12.88 9.64
CA CYS A 68 6.22 13.49 9.52
C CYS A 68 5.41 12.77 8.43
N MET A 69 4.19 12.40 8.74
CA MET A 69 3.20 11.91 7.78
C MET A 69 2.16 12.98 7.49
N ALA A 70 1.63 13.00 6.28
CA ALA A 70 0.53 13.86 5.87
C ALA A 70 -0.62 13.03 5.27
N GLY A 71 -1.72 13.69 4.94
CA GLY A 71 -2.77 13.16 4.08
C GLY A 71 -2.48 13.45 2.60
N HIS A 72 -3.49 13.26 1.76
CA HIS A 72 -3.42 13.56 0.33
C HIS A 72 -4.75 14.11 -0.19
N THR A 73 -4.72 14.72 -1.34
CA THR A 73 -5.90 15.11 -2.11
C THR A 73 -5.97 14.29 -3.38
N LYS A 74 -7.02 13.49 -3.52
CA LYS A 74 -7.24 12.71 -4.74
C LYS A 74 -7.86 13.58 -5.82
N VAL A 75 -7.19 13.64 -6.98
CA VAL A 75 -7.58 14.49 -8.11
C VAL A 75 -8.23 13.63 -9.19
N TYR A 76 -9.50 13.88 -9.44
CA TYR A 76 -10.26 13.29 -10.54
C TYR A 76 -10.42 14.32 -11.67
N SER A 77 -10.92 13.90 -12.80
CA SER A 77 -11.15 14.80 -13.95
C SER A 77 -12.11 15.96 -13.68
N ASN A 78 -12.99 15.84 -12.68
CA ASN A 78 -14.08 16.81 -12.41
C ASN A 78 -14.19 17.23 -10.94
N ARG A 79 -13.38 16.69 -10.05
CA ARG A 79 -13.40 17.03 -8.62
C ARG A 79 -12.10 16.64 -7.94
N GLU A 80 -11.91 17.20 -6.75
CA GLU A 80 -10.86 16.85 -5.81
C GLU A 80 -11.50 16.34 -4.51
N GLU A 81 -10.88 15.33 -3.88
CA GLU A 81 -11.32 14.77 -2.60
C GLU A 81 -10.15 14.79 -1.63
N LYS A 82 -10.29 15.55 -0.54
CA LYS A 82 -9.27 15.66 0.50
C LYS A 82 -9.38 14.50 1.49
N HIS A 83 -8.29 13.78 1.69
CA HIS A 83 -8.15 12.66 2.60
C HIS A 83 -7.11 13.00 3.68
N LEU A 84 -7.58 13.37 4.86
CA LEU A 84 -6.68 13.55 6.00
C LEU A 84 -6.26 12.20 6.55
N ASN A 85 -5.03 12.12 7.07
CA ASN A 85 -4.61 10.94 7.81
C ASN A 85 -5.50 10.75 9.05
N VAL A 86 -5.98 9.54 9.29
CA VAL A 86 -6.88 9.21 10.43
C VAL A 86 -6.25 9.50 11.80
N CYS A 87 -4.93 9.66 11.84
CA CYS A 87 -4.17 10.03 13.02
C CYS A 87 -3.73 11.50 13.02
N SER A 88 -4.29 12.35 12.15
CA SER A 88 -3.95 13.77 12.05
C SER A 88 -3.89 14.46 13.43
N GLY A 89 -2.89 15.29 13.64
CA GLY A 89 -2.62 15.99 14.89
C GLY A 89 -1.97 15.15 16.00
N LYS A 90 -1.73 13.86 15.80
CA LYS A 90 -1.08 12.99 16.80
C LYS A 90 0.44 13.00 16.65
N ILE A 91 1.09 12.76 17.79
CA ILE A 91 2.55 12.56 17.88
C ILE A 91 2.79 11.24 18.63
N TYR A 92 3.54 10.33 18.00
CA TYR A 92 3.93 9.05 18.56
C TYR A 92 5.41 9.08 18.94
N LYS A 93 5.73 8.87 20.24
CA LYS A 93 7.10 8.86 20.75
C LYS A 93 7.42 7.49 21.34
N GLY A 94 8.41 6.80 20.76
CA GLY A 94 8.89 5.49 21.21
C GLY A 94 7.97 4.31 20.94
N ASN A 95 6.82 4.52 20.29
CA ASN A 95 5.82 3.49 20.01
C ASN A 95 5.24 3.59 18.58
N ALA A 96 6.00 4.16 17.66
CA ALA A 96 5.54 4.36 16.28
C ALA A 96 5.20 3.04 15.58
N LYS A 97 6.01 2.00 15.76
CA LYS A 97 5.76 0.69 15.13
C LYS A 97 4.44 0.06 15.59
N GLU A 98 4.10 0.15 16.87
CA GLU A 98 2.87 -0.41 17.44
C GLU A 98 1.63 0.38 17.03
N GLN A 99 1.77 1.68 16.82
CA GLN A 99 0.65 2.57 16.54
C GLN A 99 0.39 2.80 15.05
N ILE A 100 1.42 2.73 14.22
CA ILE A 100 1.36 3.07 12.79
C ILE A 100 1.29 1.82 11.92
N LEU A 101 2.26 0.90 12.04
CA LEU A 101 2.36 -0.25 11.16
C LEU A 101 1.10 -1.13 11.11
N PRO A 102 0.43 -1.45 12.24
CA PRO A 102 -0.81 -2.22 12.16
C PRO A 102 -1.88 -1.54 11.31
N ARG A 103 -2.00 -0.20 11.40
CA ARG A 103 -2.96 0.56 10.58
C ARG A 103 -2.61 0.59 9.10
N MET A 104 -1.32 0.48 8.75
CA MET A 104 -0.87 0.35 7.37
C MET A 104 -1.14 -1.05 6.77
N CYS A 105 -1.26 -2.10 7.62
CA CYS A 105 -1.60 -3.45 7.19
C CYS A 105 -3.04 -3.60 6.66
N GLY A 106 -3.89 -2.59 6.83
CA GLY A 106 -5.27 -2.54 6.39
C GLY A 106 -6.25 -2.12 7.49
N ALA A 107 -7.52 -2.01 7.13
CA ALA A 107 -8.58 -1.67 8.06
C ALA A 107 -8.84 -2.81 9.06
N ASN A 108 -9.20 -2.46 10.29
CA ASN A 108 -9.78 -3.43 11.21
C ASN A 108 -11.23 -3.78 10.80
N THR A 109 -11.82 -4.76 11.47
CA THR A 109 -13.20 -5.19 11.16
C THR A 109 -14.27 -4.19 11.64
N TYR A 110 -13.91 -3.23 12.49
CA TYR A 110 -14.87 -2.32 13.16
C TYR A 110 -14.89 -0.90 12.59
N GLY A 111 -13.92 -0.51 11.76
CA GLY A 111 -13.87 0.85 11.29
C GLY A 111 -12.82 1.17 10.24
N GLN A 112 -12.87 2.41 9.79
CA GLN A 112 -11.92 2.97 8.83
C GLN A 112 -10.79 3.66 9.60
N ASP A 113 -9.97 2.88 10.31
CA ASP A 113 -8.83 3.38 11.07
C ASP A 113 -7.49 3.07 10.39
N TYR A 114 -7.52 2.68 9.14
CA TYR A 114 -6.31 2.40 8.37
C TYR A 114 -5.60 3.69 7.95
N ILE A 115 -4.29 3.63 7.92
CA ILE A 115 -3.44 4.65 7.33
C ILE A 115 -3.14 4.19 5.90
N GLU A 116 -3.46 5.05 4.93
CA GLU A 116 -3.05 4.79 3.55
C GLU A 116 -1.51 4.79 3.49
N MET A 117 -0.95 3.64 3.14
CA MET A 117 0.48 3.48 3.04
C MET A 117 0.98 4.13 1.76
N SER A 118 1.89 5.07 1.91
CA SER A 118 2.66 5.61 0.81
C SER A 118 3.84 6.40 1.36
N VAL A 119 5.01 6.11 0.88
CA VAL A 119 6.22 6.90 1.18
C VAL A 119 6.19 8.30 0.54
N CYS A 120 5.22 8.55 -0.35
CA CYS A 120 5.07 9.85 -1.03
C CYS A 120 4.46 10.93 -0.12
N MET A 121 3.69 10.54 0.89
CA MET A 121 3.05 11.45 1.85
C MET A 121 3.85 11.58 3.16
N VAL A 122 5.11 11.18 3.14
CA VAL A 122 5.94 11.10 4.36
C VAL A 122 7.26 11.84 4.14
N LEU A 123 7.66 12.61 5.15
CA LEU A 123 9.00 13.19 5.25
C LEU A 123 9.81 12.32 6.22
N LEU A 124 10.71 11.51 5.67
CA LEU A 124 11.48 10.49 6.36
C LEU A 124 12.87 11.02 6.78
N SER A 125 13.39 10.60 7.93
CA SER A 125 14.76 10.87 8.33
C SER A 125 15.75 10.15 7.42
N ASN A 126 16.57 10.90 6.70
CA ASN A 126 17.62 10.34 5.84
C ASN A 126 18.75 9.68 6.67
N GLU A 127 18.95 10.15 7.91
CA GLU A 127 19.90 9.56 8.84
C GLU A 127 19.51 8.12 9.18
N ILE A 128 18.24 7.86 9.54
CA ILE A 128 17.73 6.52 9.81
C ILE A 128 17.93 5.62 8.59
N ILE A 129 17.59 6.11 7.40
CA ILE A 129 17.73 5.34 6.15
C ILE A 129 19.19 4.96 5.89
N LYS A 130 20.11 5.91 6.02
CA LYS A 130 21.53 5.70 5.73
C LYS A 130 22.24 4.83 6.76
N GLN A 131 22.03 5.09 8.04
CA GLN A 131 22.68 4.34 9.12
C GLN A 131 22.27 2.87 9.12
N ASN A 132 21.04 2.55 8.69
CA ASN A 132 20.51 1.19 8.67
C ASN A 132 20.47 0.59 7.27
N HIS A 133 21.04 1.25 6.26
CA HIS A 133 21.12 0.77 4.87
C HIS A 133 19.76 0.37 4.29
N LEU A 134 18.67 1.08 4.67
CA LEU A 134 17.32 0.75 4.25
C LEU A 134 17.15 0.91 2.74
N ARG A 135 16.48 -0.06 2.12
CA ARG A 135 16.24 -0.11 0.67
C ARG A 135 14.87 -0.64 0.33
N PHE A 136 14.29 -0.09 -0.72
CA PHE A 136 13.07 -0.66 -1.30
C PHE A 136 13.36 -1.99 -1.98
N VAL A 137 12.45 -2.93 -1.80
CA VAL A 137 12.37 -4.13 -2.63
C VAL A 137 11.75 -3.80 -3.99
N SER A 138 11.74 -4.74 -4.93
CA SER A 138 11.08 -4.53 -6.22
C SER A 138 9.56 -4.70 -6.09
N GLU A 139 8.79 -3.76 -6.63
CA GLU A 139 7.32 -3.89 -6.78
C GLU A 139 6.92 -5.04 -7.70
N ARG A 140 7.86 -5.54 -8.50
CA ARG A 140 7.66 -6.75 -9.33
C ARG A 140 7.73 -8.02 -8.51
N GLU A 141 8.37 -7.96 -7.37
CA GLU A 141 8.51 -9.07 -6.45
C GLU A 141 7.47 -9.02 -5.32
N TYR A 142 7.24 -7.83 -4.77
CA TYR A 142 6.26 -7.58 -3.71
C TYR A 142 5.34 -6.44 -4.11
N VAL A 143 4.03 -6.69 -4.08
CA VAL A 143 2.99 -5.77 -4.58
C VAL A 143 2.90 -4.43 -3.85
N SER A 144 3.55 -4.30 -2.69
CA SER A 144 3.62 -3.07 -1.89
C SER A 144 5.03 -2.95 -1.31
N GLU A 145 5.95 -2.48 -2.17
CA GLU A 145 7.36 -2.28 -1.81
C GLU A 145 7.56 -1.21 -0.74
N ASP A 146 6.65 -0.26 -0.68
CA ASP A 146 6.57 0.80 0.34
C ASP A 146 6.23 0.22 1.71
N LEU A 147 5.21 -0.65 1.84
CA LEU A 147 4.89 -1.29 3.11
C LEU A 147 6.03 -2.17 3.63
N VAL A 148 6.76 -2.85 2.75
CA VAL A 148 7.95 -3.61 3.15
C VAL A 148 9.03 -2.67 3.70
N PHE A 149 9.23 -1.52 3.05
CA PHE A 149 10.15 -0.47 3.53
C PHE A 149 9.70 0.11 4.88
N ASP A 150 8.40 0.35 5.06
CA ASP A 150 7.83 0.88 6.30
C ASP A 150 8.06 -0.07 7.48
N PHE A 151 7.96 -1.39 7.29
CA PHE A 151 8.26 -2.39 8.32
C PHE A 151 9.74 -2.42 8.76
N GLU A 152 10.63 -1.89 7.94
CA GLU A 152 12.04 -1.71 8.31
C GLU A 152 12.31 -0.34 8.92
N TYR A 153 11.59 0.70 8.48
CA TYR A 153 11.81 2.09 8.88
C TYR A 153 11.20 2.44 10.25
N TYR A 154 9.88 2.18 10.44
CA TYR A 154 9.17 2.63 11.65
C TYR A 154 9.67 2.01 12.95
N PRO A 155 10.19 0.78 13.02
CA PRO A 155 10.84 0.26 14.21
C PRO A 155 12.07 1.07 14.68
N LEU A 156 12.69 1.82 13.78
CA LEU A 156 13.87 2.63 14.01
C LEU A 156 13.53 4.10 14.30
N SER A 157 12.34 4.54 13.92
CA SER A 157 11.85 5.90 14.15
C SER A 157 11.49 6.10 15.63
N LYS A 158 12.05 7.14 16.25
CA LYS A 158 11.80 7.46 17.67
C LYS A 158 10.58 8.32 17.87
N SER A 159 10.21 9.13 16.88
CA SER A 159 9.09 10.05 16.98
C SER A 159 8.50 10.36 15.61
N VAL A 160 7.19 10.12 15.47
CA VAL A 160 6.42 10.41 14.26
C VAL A 160 5.32 11.42 14.59
N CYS A 161 5.30 12.53 13.88
CA CYS A 161 4.18 13.48 13.93
C CYS A 161 3.29 13.33 12.69
N ILE A 162 1.98 13.56 12.86
CA ILE A 162 0.99 13.43 11.80
C ILE A 162 0.39 14.80 11.52
N SER A 163 0.65 15.33 10.34
CA SER A 163 0.17 16.63 9.88
C SER A 163 -1.33 16.58 9.54
N ASP A 164 -2.00 17.72 9.64
CA ASP A 164 -3.33 17.98 9.09
C ASP A 164 -3.28 18.46 7.63
N ASP A 165 -2.09 18.50 7.04
CA ASP A 165 -1.88 18.82 5.63
C ASP A 165 -2.30 17.66 4.72
N ALA A 166 -2.81 17.98 3.53
CA ALA A 166 -3.14 17.00 2.50
C ALA A 166 -2.81 17.54 1.08
N ASP A 167 -1.76 18.35 0.99
CA ASP A 167 -1.34 19.02 -0.24
C ASP A 167 -0.40 18.13 -1.10
N TYR A 168 -0.43 16.81 -0.91
CA TYR A 168 0.01 15.85 -1.90
C TYR A 168 -1.17 15.52 -2.80
N TYR A 169 -1.05 15.78 -4.09
CA TYR A 169 -2.13 15.62 -5.07
C TYR A 169 -1.93 14.34 -5.86
N TYR A 170 -2.72 13.32 -5.47
CA TYR A 170 -2.73 12.01 -6.12
C TYR A 170 -3.66 12.01 -7.33
N CYS A 171 -3.08 11.96 -8.54
CA CYS A 171 -3.82 12.07 -9.79
C CYS A 171 -4.39 10.72 -10.24
N ASP A 172 -5.70 10.69 -10.52
CA ASP A 172 -6.35 9.48 -11.06
C ASP A 172 -5.98 9.27 -12.54
N ASN A 173 -5.21 8.22 -12.80
CA ASN A 173 -4.72 7.87 -14.12
C ASN A 173 -5.32 6.56 -14.63
N ALA A 174 -5.91 6.57 -15.84
CA ALA A 174 -6.49 5.38 -16.49
C ALA A 174 -5.46 4.26 -16.73
N GLY A 175 -4.16 4.55 -16.63
CA GLY A 175 -3.05 3.60 -16.78
C GLY A 175 -2.49 3.04 -15.48
N SER A 176 -3.08 3.35 -14.33
CA SER A 176 -2.56 2.95 -13.01
C SER A 176 -2.29 1.45 -12.89
N LEU A 177 -1.15 1.10 -12.29
CA LEU A 177 -0.76 -0.28 -12.01
C LEU A 177 -1.75 -0.99 -11.07
N THR A 178 -2.46 -0.23 -10.24
CA THR A 178 -3.41 -0.75 -9.25
C THR A 178 -4.70 -1.26 -9.87
N THR A 179 -5.13 -0.70 -11.02
CA THR A 179 -6.42 -1.02 -11.67
C THR A 179 -6.31 -2.07 -12.77
N LYS A 180 -5.11 -2.35 -13.30
CA LYS A 180 -4.91 -3.34 -14.36
C LYS A 180 -5.16 -4.76 -13.87
N TYR A 181 -5.76 -5.59 -14.76
CA TYR A 181 -5.83 -7.03 -14.52
C TYR A 181 -4.42 -7.62 -14.45
N ARG A 182 -4.19 -8.43 -13.40
CA ARG A 182 -2.98 -9.22 -13.18
C ARG A 182 -3.39 -10.60 -12.71
N ASN A 183 -2.96 -11.62 -13.43
CA ASN A 183 -3.24 -13.02 -13.08
C ASN A 183 -2.48 -13.51 -11.83
N ASP A 184 -1.38 -12.85 -11.49
CA ASP A 184 -0.52 -13.13 -10.32
C ASP A 184 -0.89 -12.33 -9.07
N ARG A 185 -1.93 -11.48 -9.12
CA ARG A 185 -2.34 -10.59 -8.02
C ARG A 185 -2.50 -11.33 -6.69
N PHE A 186 -3.20 -12.45 -6.70
CA PHE A 186 -3.44 -13.23 -5.49
C PHE A 186 -2.13 -13.87 -4.97
N GLU A 187 -1.33 -14.46 -5.84
CA GLU A 187 -0.04 -15.09 -5.46
C GLU A 187 0.93 -14.04 -4.90
N SER A 188 0.99 -12.85 -5.51
CA SER A 188 1.79 -11.72 -5.02
C SER A 188 1.33 -11.26 -3.64
N GLN A 189 0.02 -11.22 -3.38
CA GLN A 189 -0.52 -10.88 -2.06
C GLN A 189 -0.20 -11.95 -0.99
N ILE A 190 -0.26 -13.23 -1.34
CA ILE A 190 0.15 -14.31 -0.43
C ILE A 190 1.64 -14.20 -0.08
N LYS A 191 2.47 -13.88 -1.07
CA LYS A 191 3.91 -13.66 -0.87
C LYS A 191 4.16 -12.50 0.09
N LEU A 192 3.49 -11.37 -0.14
CA LEU A 192 3.56 -10.19 0.73
C LEU A 192 3.09 -10.51 2.16
N TYR A 193 1.94 -11.19 2.30
CA TYR A 193 1.41 -11.60 3.60
C TYR A 193 2.42 -12.42 4.42
N LYS A 194 3.08 -13.40 3.80
CA LYS A 194 4.09 -14.22 4.48
C LYS A 194 5.26 -13.38 4.96
N LEU A 195 5.81 -12.53 4.09
CA LEU A 195 6.91 -11.64 4.45
C LEU A 195 6.54 -10.70 5.61
N LEU A 196 5.37 -10.04 5.53
CA LEU A 196 4.95 -9.11 6.57
C LEU A 196 4.60 -9.83 7.88
N SER A 197 4.08 -11.07 7.82
CA SER A 197 3.85 -11.89 9.01
C SER A 197 5.17 -12.22 9.72
N GLU A 198 6.19 -12.63 8.98
CA GLU A 198 7.53 -12.88 9.52
C GLU A 198 8.12 -11.61 10.14
N LYS A 199 8.10 -10.49 9.41
CA LYS A 199 8.59 -9.20 9.92
C LYS A 199 7.82 -8.72 11.16
N ALA A 200 6.50 -8.86 11.18
CA ALA A 200 5.68 -8.47 12.34
C ALA A 200 6.01 -9.32 13.59
N GLN A 201 6.31 -10.62 13.41
CA GLN A 201 6.78 -11.49 14.49
C GLN A 201 8.17 -11.08 14.99
N GLU A 202 9.11 -10.80 14.08
CA GLU A 202 10.48 -10.37 14.42
C GLU A 202 10.50 -9.09 15.25
N ILE A 203 9.63 -8.12 14.93
CA ILE A 203 9.57 -6.83 15.67
C ILE A 203 8.54 -6.83 16.80
N GLY A 204 7.84 -7.96 17.04
CA GLY A 204 6.96 -8.18 18.20
C GLY A 204 5.60 -7.48 18.12
N ILE A 205 5.04 -7.25 16.91
CA ILE A 205 3.71 -6.63 16.69
C ILE A 205 2.75 -7.52 15.88
N TRP A 206 3.00 -8.84 15.88
CA TRP A 206 2.18 -9.78 15.11
C TRP A 206 0.70 -9.74 15.50
N GLU A 207 0.40 -9.70 16.80
CA GLU A 207 -0.98 -9.74 17.27
C GLU A 207 -1.79 -8.50 16.83
N GLU A 208 -1.15 -7.33 16.74
CA GLU A 208 -1.75 -6.09 16.27
C GLU A 208 -1.95 -6.07 14.74
N CYS A 209 -1.10 -6.79 13.99
CA CYS A 209 -1.12 -6.83 12.53
C CYS A 209 -1.95 -7.98 11.97
N ARG A 210 -2.04 -9.11 12.67
CA ARG A 210 -2.57 -10.39 12.18
C ARG A 210 -3.95 -10.27 11.53
N GLU A 211 -4.93 -9.76 12.28
CA GLU A 211 -6.30 -9.65 11.78
C GLU A 211 -6.39 -8.76 10.53
N ARG A 212 -5.65 -7.66 10.50
CA ARG A 212 -5.64 -6.71 9.38
C ARG A 212 -5.00 -7.29 8.13
N LEU A 213 -3.86 -7.96 8.27
CA LEU A 213 -3.19 -8.67 7.18
C LEU A 213 -4.07 -9.80 6.63
N GLN A 214 -4.71 -10.58 7.51
CA GLN A 214 -5.65 -11.65 7.11
C GLN A 214 -6.87 -11.07 6.37
N ASN A 215 -7.46 -9.98 6.88
CA ASN A 215 -8.58 -9.30 6.22
C ASN A 215 -8.20 -8.79 4.82
N THR A 216 -7.00 -8.24 4.67
CA THR A 216 -6.47 -7.78 3.37
C THR A 216 -6.31 -8.94 2.40
N VAL A 217 -5.75 -10.08 2.83
CA VAL A 217 -5.68 -11.29 1.99
C VAL A 217 -7.06 -11.77 1.55
N LEU A 218 -8.03 -11.83 2.48
CA LEU A 218 -9.40 -12.23 2.16
C LEU A 218 -10.08 -11.25 1.18
N ALA A 219 -9.83 -9.95 1.32
CA ALA A 219 -10.34 -8.94 0.40
C ALA A 219 -9.75 -9.12 -1.01
N ILE A 220 -8.43 -9.32 -1.11
CA ILE A 220 -7.74 -9.56 -2.39
C ILE A 220 -8.16 -10.90 -3.00
N ALA A 221 -8.38 -11.95 -2.21
CA ALA A 221 -8.92 -13.22 -2.73
C ALA A 221 -10.29 -13.03 -3.39
N ARG A 222 -11.22 -12.33 -2.71
CA ARG A 222 -12.55 -11.98 -3.30
C ARG A 222 -12.42 -11.15 -4.56
N TYR A 223 -11.55 -10.15 -4.54
CA TYR A 223 -11.32 -9.26 -5.69
C TYR A 223 -10.69 -10.01 -6.86
N SER A 224 -9.70 -10.87 -6.62
CA SER A 224 -9.08 -11.70 -7.65
C SER A 224 -10.09 -12.65 -8.29
N VAL A 225 -10.95 -13.30 -7.51
CA VAL A 225 -12.05 -14.12 -8.05
C VAL A 225 -13.00 -13.27 -8.90
N LYS A 226 -13.37 -12.05 -8.48
CA LYS A 226 -14.20 -11.12 -9.26
C LYS A 226 -13.55 -10.80 -10.61
N LEU A 227 -12.25 -10.48 -10.61
CA LEU A 227 -11.49 -10.13 -11.81
C LEU A 227 -11.35 -11.31 -12.78
N GLU A 228 -11.08 -12.53 -12.30
CA GLU A 228 -10.99 -13.72 -13.14
C GLU A 228 -12.25 -13.91 -13.97
N TYR A 229 -13.42 -13.77 -13.36
CA TYR A 229 -14.68 -13.87 -14.08
C TYR A 229 -15.02 -12.64 -14.95
N LYS A 230 -14.62 -11.44 -14.53
CA LYS A 230 -14.78 -10.20 -15.32
C LYS A 230 -14.03 -10.31 -16.64
N PHE A 231 -12.81 -10.83 -16.63
CA PHE A 231 -11.95 -10.96 -17.81
C PHE A 231 -11.99 -12.35 -18.47
N ALA A 232 -12.91 -13.23 -18.07
CA ALA A 232 -13.02 -14.59 -18.59
C ALA A 232 -13.27 -14.66 -20.11
N ASN A 233 -13.94 -13.66 -20.69
CA ASN A 233 -14.15 -13.59 -22.13
C ASN A 233 -12.87 -13.26 -22.92
N VAL A 234 -11.92 -12.55 -22.30
CA VAL A 234 -10.63 -12.18 -22.90
C VAL A 234 -9.59 -13.27 -22.66
N ASN A 235 -9.48 -13.74 -21.42
CA ASN A 235 -8.43 -14.67 -20.98
C ASN A 235 -8.82 -16.16 -21.16
N GLY A 236 -10.08 -16.45 -21.48
CA GLY A 236 -10.62 -17.79 -21.64
C GLY A 236 -11.29 -18.30 -20.34
N ARG A 237 -12.52 -18.80 -20.48
CA ARG A 237 -13.34 -19.28 -19.34
C ARG A 237 -12.71 -20.45 -18.58
N LYS A 238 -12.01 -21.36 -19.29
CA LYS A 238 -11.30 -22.49 -18.64
C LYS A 238 -10.12 -22.01 -17.80
N ALA A 239 -9.37 -21.01 -18.30
CA ALA A 239 -8.26 -20.40 -17.56
C ALA A 239 -8.76 -19.69 -16.29
N ALA A 240 -9.81 -18.87 -16.41
CA ALA A 240 -10.43 -18.21 -15.26
C ALA A 240 -10.88 -19.21 -14.18
N GLN A 241 -11.59 -20.28 -14.58
CA GLN A 241 -11.99 -21.33 -13.61
C GLN A 241 -10.79 -22.03 -12.96
N SER A 242 -9.72 -22.27 -13.71
CA SER A 242 -8.50 -22.88 -13.19
C SER A 242 -7.85 -21.96 -12.15
N ASN A 243 -7.74 -20.66 -12.43
CA ASN A 243 -7.17 -19.68 -11.50
C ASN A 243 -8.03 -19.54 -10.23
N VAL A 244 -9.37 -19.49 -10.37
CA VAL A 244 -10.26 -19.47 -9.19
C VAL A 244 -10.09 -20.73 -8.35
N ARG A 245 -9.92 -21.92 -8.95
CA ARG A 245 -9.63 -23.14 -8.20
C ARG A 245 -8.31 -23.06 -7.43
N LYS A 246 -7.25 -22.53 -8.06
CA LYS A 246 -5.96 -22.32 -7.37
C LYS A 246 -6.13 -21.42 -6.15
N ILE A 247 -6.85 -20.29 -6.28
CA ILE A 247 -7.15 -19.41 -5.16
C ILE A 247 -7.87 -20.17 -4.04
N CYS A 248 -8.94 -20.90 -4.36
CA CYS A 248 -9.71 -21.67 -3.37
C CYS A 248 -8.91 -22.80 -2.71
N GLN A 249 -7.86 -23.31 -3.35
CA GLN A 249 -7.04 -24.42 -2.88
C GLN A 249 -5.77 -23.98 -2.16
N ASP A 250 -5.45 -22.68 -2.18
CA ASP A 250 -4.24 -22.14 -1.55
C ASP A 250 -4.17 -22.50 -0.06
N SER A 251 -3.03 -23.00 0.38
CA SER A 251 -2.84 -23.49 1.76
C SER A 251 -2.85 -22.38 2.80
N THR A 252 -2.25 -21.22 2.45
CA THR A 252 -2.21 -20.07 3.34
C THR A 252 -3.61 -19.47 3.50
N LEU A 253 -4.38 -19.37 2.41
CA LEU A 253 -5.77 -18.90 2.47
C LEU A 253 -6.65 -19.84 3.30
N LYS A 254 -6.47 -21.15 3.20
CA LYS A 254 -7.17 -22.12 4.04
C LYS A 254 -6.84 -21.97 5.52
N GLN A 255 -5.58 -21.74 5.85
CA GLN A 255 -5.16 -21.47 7.23
C GLN A 255 -5.81 -20.18 7.74
N ILE A 256 -5.77 -19.09 6.96
CA ILE A 256 -6.44 -17.85 7.32
C ILE A 256 -7.93 -18.08 7.58
N PHE A 257 -8.64 -18.83 6.73
CA PHE A 257 -10.05 -19.15 6.95
C PHE A 257 -10.32 -19.99 8.21
N ALA A 258 -9.34 -20.73 8.70
CA ALA A 258 -9.48 -21.50 9.95
C ALA A 258 -9.33 -20.62 11.20
N GLU A 259 -8.56 -19.53 11.10
CA GLU A 259 -8.20 -18.66 12.22
C GLU A 259 -9.05 -17.38 12.29
N TYR A 260 -9.49 -16.87 11.12
CA TYR A 260 -10.13 -15.55 10.99
C TYR A 260 -11.61 -15.60 11.36
N ASP A 261 -12.02 -14.73 12.31
CA ASP A 261 -13.44 -14.53 12.64
C ASP A 261 -14.08 -13.51 11.70
N ASP A 262 -14.93 -13.98 10.80
CA ASP A 262 -15.57 -13.16 9.79
C ASP A 262 -16.96 -12.59 10.21
N LYS A 263 -17.36 -12.71 11.50
CA LYS A 263 -18.68 -12.26 11.97
C LYS A 263 -18.93 -10.77 11.78
N ASN A 264 -17.88 -9.98 11.84
CA ASN A 264 -17.97 -8.52 11.83
C ASN A 264 -17.83 -7.89 10.42
N ILE A 265 -17.53 -8.67 9.39
CA ILE A 265 -17.47 -8.17 8.02
C ILE A 265 -18.86 -8.20 7.34
N LYS A 266 -19.03 -7.43 6.27
CA LYS A 266 -20.28 -7.33 5.52
C LYS A 266 -20.79 -8.72 5.10
N MET A 267 -22.09 -8.96 5.24
CA MET A 267 -22.73 -10.24 4.89
C MET A 267 -22.42 -10.70 3.47
N SER A 268 -22.39 -9.77 2.49
CA SER A 268 -22.02 -10.09 1.11
C SER A 268 -20.58 -10.60 0.97
N SER A 269 -19.64 -10.09 1.77
CA SER A 269 -18.25 -10.55 1.81
C SER A 269 -18.15 -11.93 2.48
N ARG A 270 -18.91 -12.15 3.58
CA ARG A 270 -18.99 -13.46 4.25
C ARG A 270 -19.52 -14.54 3.32
N ALA A 271 -20.58 -14.24 2.55
CA ALA A 271 -21.12 -15.18 1.58
C ALA A 271 -20.07 -15.59 0.55
N VAL A 272 -19.31 -14.63 0.00
CA VAL A 272 -18.23 -14.95 -0.95
C VAL A 272 -17.10 -15.73 -0.26
N ASN A 273 -16.69 -15.36 0.96
CA ASN A 273 -15.71 -16.10 1.74
C ASN A 273 -16.13 -17.57 1.94
N TYR A 274 -17.40 -17.79 2.32
CA TYR A 274 -17.97 -19.13 2.45
C TYR A 274 -17.84 -19.95 1.16
N LEU A 275 -18.16 -19.34 0.01
CA LEU A 275 -18.07 -20.03 -1.28
C LEU A 275 -16.62 -20.33 -1.68
N ILE A 276 -15.67 -19.44 -1.39
CA ILE A 276 -14.24 -19.66 -1.63
C ILE A 276 -13.74 -20.79 -0.73
N ARG A 277 -14.02 -20.73 0.56
CA ARG A 277 -13.61 -21.73 1.57
C ARG A 277 -14.10 -23.13 1.21
N ASN A 278 -15.35 -23.25 0.76
CA ASN A 278 -15.97 -24.52 0.39
C ASN A 278 -15.83 -24.88 -1.09
N GLN A 279 -15.04 -24.13 -1.86
CA GLN A 279 -14.74 -24.37 -3.27
C GLN A 279 -15.99 -24.48 -4.18
N HIS A 280 -17.03 -23.71 -3.88
CA HIS A 280 -18.26 -23.67 -4.68
C HIS A 280 -18.09 -22.88 -5.99
N ILE A 281 -17.25 -23.39 -6.90
CA ILE A 281 -16.79 -22.70 -8.12
C ILE A 281 -17.95 -22.25 -9.03
N ILE A 282 -19.01 -23.09 -9.16
CA ILE A 282 -20.18 -22.76 -9.99
C ILE A 282 -20.95 -21.58 -9.41
N LEU A 283 -21.20 -21.58 -8.09
CA LEU A 283 -21.89 -20.49 -7.41
C LEU A 283 -21.07 -19.20 -7.43
N LEU A 284 -19.74 -19.29 -7.25
CA LEU A 284 -18.84 -18.16 -7.41
C LEU A 284 -18.97 -17.54 -8.80
N ASN A 285 -19.00 -18.36 -9.87
CA ASN A 285 -19.17 -17.84 -11.23
C ASN A 285 -20.48 -17.07 -11.37
N ILE A 286 -21.60 -17.63 -10.89
CA ILE A 286 -22.93 -16.99 -10.98
C ILE A 286 -22.93 -15.65 -10.23
N ILE A 287 -22.48 -15.65 -8.96
CA ILE A 287 -22.47 -14.45 -8.12
C ILE A 287 -21.54 -13.37 -8.69
N MET A 288 -20.34 -13.75 -9.18
CA MET A 288 -19.43 -12.78 -9.77
C MET A 288 -19.92 -12.24 -11.12
N HIS A 289 -20.64 -13.05 -11.89
CA HIS A 289 -21.31 -12.55 -13.10
C HIS A 289 -22.33 -11.46 -12.75
N ILE A 290 -23.20 -11.70 -11.76
CA ILE A 290 -24.15 -10.70 -11.26
C ILE A 290 -23.42 -9.44 -10.78
N LYS A 291 -22.41 -9.59 -9.92
CA LYS A 291 -21.63 -8.46 -9.41
C LYS A 291 -20.95 -7.64 -10.52
N ASN A 292 -20.40 -8.30 -11.53
CA ASN A 292 -19.74 -7.62 -12.64
C ASN A 292 -20.75 -6.93 -13.60
N THR A 293 -21.98 -7.42 -13.68
CA THR A 293 -23.04 -6.82 -14.52
C THR A 293 -23.60 -5.54 -13.89
N PHE A 294 -23.72 -5.50 -12.56
CA PHE A 294 -24.28 -4.36 -11.82
C PHE A 294 -23.22 -3.47 -11.18
N ASP A 295 -21.94 -3.77 -11.41
CA ASP A 295 -20.76 -3.07 -10.84
C ASP A 295 -20.81 -2.90 -9.30
N ILE A 296 -21.22 -3.99 -8.60
CA ILE A 296 -21.39 -4.05 -7.13
C ILE A 296 -20.21 -4.78 -6.47
#